data_5c646ddbaf7c894147f4ebffe9624c4e
#
_entry.id   5c646ddbaf7c894147f4ebffe9624c4e
#
_cell.length_a   1.000
_cell.length_b   1.000
_cell.length_c   1.000
_cell.angle_alpha   90.00
_cell.angle_beta   90.00
_cell.angle_gamma   90.00
#
_symmetry.space_group_name_H-M   'P 1'
#
loop_
_entity.id
_entity.type
_entity.pdbx_description
1 polymer ?
#
loop_
_entity_poly.entity_id
_entity_poly.type
_entity_poly.pdbx_seq_one_letter_code
_entity_poly.pdbx_strand_id
1 'polypeptide(L)'
;MSAVAKQIGQDRVYDRPPSMGGEDFSLFHRHDKEIPTLIFWTGGSDPVAMDKAEAGEAPLPPSNHSPFFAPDPEAALKTGVEAMTIGAMDLLSPK
;
A
#
# COMPACT_ATOMS: atom_id res chain seq x y z
N MET A 1 1.05 0.15 11.70
CA MET A 1 -0.04 0.73 10.86
C MET A 1 -1.06 1.58 11.62
N SER A 2 -1.16 1.44 12.94
CA SER A 2 -2.11 2.24 13.76
C SER A 2 -1.86 3.76 13.68
N ALA A 3 -0.60 4.21 13.67
CA ALA A 3 -0.26 5.63 13.51
C ALA A 3 -0.70 6.18 12.16
N VAL A 4 -0.51 5.42 11.10
CA VAL A 4 -0.95 5.76 9.74
C VAL A 4 -2.48 5.89 9.70
N ALA A 5 -3.19 4.89 10.23
CA ALA A 5 -4.65 4.89 10.24
C ALA A 5 -5.25 6.09 11.00
N LYS A 6 -4.59 6.54 12.07
CA LYS A 6 -5.03 7.75 12.81
C LYS A 6 -4.92 9.02 11.98
N GLN A 7 -3.94 9.11 11.09
CA GLN A 7 -3.68 10.32 10.30
C GLN A 7 -4.48 10.35 8.99
N ILE A 8 -4.52 9.23 8.27
CA ILE A 8 -5.16 9.18 6.94
C ILE A 8 -6.59 8.67 6.96
N GLY A 9 -7.08 8.16 8.09
CA GLY A 9 -8.43 7.62 8.28
C GLY A 9 -8.42 6.10 8.48
N GLN A 10 -9.20 5.64 9.46
CA GLN A 10 -9.32 4.21 9.78
C GLN A 10 -9.97 3.41 8.65
N ASP A 11 -10.89 4.01 7.95
CA ASP A 11 -11.60 3.45 6.80
C ASP A 11 -10.72 3.32 5.54
N ARG A 12 -9.54 3.94 5.54
CA ARG A 12 -8.58 3.90 4.43
C ARG A 12 -7.43 2.91 4.66
N VAL A 13 -7.36 2.31 5.84
CA VAL A 13 -6.33 1.32 6.20
C VAL A 13 -7.00 0.02 6.61
N TYR A 14 -6.76 -1.03 5.88
CA TYR A 14 -7.36 -2.34 6.12
C TYR A 14 -6.37 -3.47 5.89
N ASP A 15 -6.58 -4.57 6.57
CA ASP A 15 -5.80 -5.78 6.37
C ASP A 15 -6.21 -6.48 5.08
N ARG A 16 -5.23 -6.99 4.36
CA ARG A 16 -5.46 -7.81 3.17
C ARG A 16 -5.10 -9.27 3.46
N PRO A 17 -5.79 -10.21 2.81
CA PRO A 17 -5.37 -11.60 2.87
C PRO A 17 -3.94 -11.75 2.31
N PRO A 18 -3.20 -12.76 2.78
CA PRO A 18 -1.86 -13.04 2.25
C PRO A 18 -1.86 -13.19 0.74
N SER A 19 -0.85 -12.61 0.10
CA SER A 19 -0.62 -12.75 -1.34
C SER A 19 0.40 -13.86 -1.60
N MET A 20 0.18 -14.63 -2.67
CA MET A 20 1.12 -15.64 -3.13
C MET A 20 2.23 -15.07 -4.02
N GLY A 21 2.30 -13.75 -4.19
CA GLY A 21 3.36 -13.09 -4.93
C GLY A 21 4.73 -13.29 -4.28
N GLY A 22 5.75 -13.53 -5.10
CA GLY A 22 7.14 -13.59 -4.63
C GLY A 22 7.65 -12.21 -4.23
N GLU A 23 8.41 -12.12 -3.12
CA GLU A 23 8.96 -10.87 -2.63
C GLU A 23 10.24 -11.12 -1.82
N ASP A 24 11.30 -10.40 -2.16
CA ASP A 24 12.60 -10.52 -1.51
C ASP A 24 12.69 -9.75 -0.18
N PHE A 25 11.74 -8.88 0.11
CA PHE A 25 11.72 -8.06 1.30
C PHE A 25 11.81 -8.86 2.61
N SER A 26 11.26 -10.08 2.61
CA SER A 26 11.33 -11.00 3.75
C SER A 26 12.76 -11.45 4.10
N LEU A 27 13.71 -11.30 3.20
CA LEU A 27 15.09 -11.67 3.42
C LEU A 27 15.76 -10.84 4.52
N PHE A 28 15.35 -9.59 4.72
CA PHE A 28 15.86 -8.76 5.82
C PHE A 28 15.60 -9.41 7.16
N HIS A 29 14.38 -9.81 7.45
CA HIS A 29 14.03 -10.50 8.69
C HIS A 29 14.60 -11.92 8.76
N ARG A 30 14.74 -12.60 7.62
CA ARG A 30 15.35 -13.95 7.59
C ARG A 30 16.84 -13.90 7.89
N HIS A 31 17.53 -12.85 7.47
CA HIS A 31 18.93 -12.63 7.75
C HIS A 31 19.15 -12.26 9.23
N ASP A 32 18.33 -11.37 9.77
CA ASP A 32 18.36 -10.97 11.17
C ASP A 32 16.95 -10.92 11.76
N LYS A 33 16.67 -11.82 12.69
CA LYS A 33 15.36 -11.96 13.33
C LYS A 33 14.99 -10.79 14.23
N GLU A 34 15.94 -9.97 14.62
CA GLU A 34 15.71 -8.77 15.41
C GLU A 34 15.23 -7.58 14.57
N ILE A 35 15.33 -7.69 13.23
CA ILE A 35 14.79 -6.66 12.32
C ILE A 35 13.32 -6.93 12.04
N PRO A 36 12.39 -6.16 12.64
CA PRO A 36 10.98 -6.25 12.29
C PRO A 36 10.75 -5.68 10.89
N THR A 37 9.97 -6.35 10.09
CA THR A 37 9.67 -5.94 8.72
C THR A 37 8.17 -5.79 8.52
N LEU A 38 7.79 -4.80 7.75
CA LEU A 38 6.42 -4.56 7.34
C LEU A 38 6.40 -4.16 5.86
N ILE A 39 5.60 -4.84 5.08
CA ILE A 39 5.24 -4.42 3.72
C ILE A 39 3.77 -4.01 3.69
N PHE A 40 3.47 -2.93 3.03
CA PHE A 40 2.10 -2.49 2.83
C PHE A 40 1.88 -2.05 1.39
N TRP A 41 0.64 -1.98 1.00
CA TRP A 41 0.23 -1.63 -0.35
C TRP A 41 -0.50 -0.31 -0.34
N THR A 42 -0.20 0.54 -1.31
CA THR A 42 -1.00 1.74 -1.59
C THR A 42 -1.83 1.52 -2.85
N GLY A 43 -3.05 2.03 -2.87
CA GLY A 43 -3.88 2.01 -4.06
C GLY A 43 -3.21 2.81 -5.18
N GLY A 44 -3.16 2.24 -6.38
CA GLY A 44 -2.56 2.89 -7.54
C GLY A 44 -3.55 3.22 -8.64
N SER A 45 -4.70 2.56 -8.69
CA SER A 45 -5.70 2.78 -9.73
C SER A 45 -6.58 3.99 -9.43
N ASP A 46 -7.06 4.66 -10.48
CA ASP A 46 -8.08 5.69 -10.36
C ASP A 46 -9.34 5.13 -9.67
N PRO A 47 -9.80 5.74 -8.56
CA PRO A 47 -10.97 5.27 -7.84
C PRO A 47 -12.24 5.18 -8.70
N VAL A 48 -12.46 6.13 -9.59
CA VAL A 48 -13.63 6.12 -10.47
C VAL A 48 -13.59 4.94 -11.44
N ALA A 49 -12.40 4.61 -11.96
CA ALA A 49 -12.23 3.46 -12.83
C ALA A 49 -12.46 2.14 -12.07
N MET A 50 -12.01 2.07 -10.80
CA MET A 50 -12.25 0.91 -9.96
C MET A 50 -13.73 0.72 -9.62
N ASP A 51 -14.43 1.79 -9.24
CA ASP A 51 -15.88 1.75 -8.95
C ASP A 51 -16.68 1.23 -10.15
N LYS A 52 -16.38 1.71 -11.36
CA LYS A 52 -17.01 1.24 -12.58
C LYS A 52 -16.73 -0.23 -12.87
N ALA A 53 -15.50 -0.68 -12.63
CA ALA A 53 -15.13 -2.07 -12.83
C ALA A 53 -15.85 -2.99 -11.81
N GLU A 54 -15.94 -2.57 -10.56
CA GLU A 54 -16.66 -3.31 -9.51
C GLU A 54 -18.17 -3.37 -9.78
N ALA A 55 -18.73 -2.32 -10.37
CA ALA A 55 -20.13 -2.30 -10.82
C ALA A 55 -20.37 -3.14 -12.09
N GLY A 56 -19.34 -3.67 -12.72
CA GLY A 56 -19.46 -4.43 -13.97
C GLY A 56 -19.65 -3.57 -15.21
N GLU A 57 -19.42 -2.25 -15.10
CA GLU A 57 -19.64 -1.28 -16.19
C GLU A 57 -18.39 -1.07 -17.05
N ALA A 58 -17.23 -1.49 -16.58
CA ALA A 58 -15.95 -1.35 -17.26
C ALA A 58 -15.00 -2.52 -16.90
N PRO A 59 -13.96 -2.80 -17.71
CA PRO A 59 -12.95 -3.76 -17.34
C PRO A 59 -12.10 -3.24 -16.17
N LEU A 60 -11.49 -4.17 -15.44
CA LEU A 60 -10.52 -3.81 -14.38
C LEU A 60 -9.36 -3.00 -14.97
N PRO A 61 -8.90 -1.95 -14.29
CA PRO A 61 -7.69 -1.25 -14.68
C PRO A 61 -6.48 -2.20 -14.77
N PRO A 62 -5.50 -1.90 -15.65
CA PRO A 62 -4.31 -2.71 -15.77
C PRO A 62 -3.56 -2.87 -14.44
N SER A 63 -3.10 -4.08 -14.14
CA SER A 63 -2.32 -4.36 -12.94
C SER A 63 -0.88 -3.88 -13.06
N ASN A 64 -0.16 -3.85 -11.95
CA ASN A 64 1.25 -3.44 -11.90
C ASN A 64 2.22 -4.34 -12.71
N HIS A 65 1.75 -5.48 -13.22
CA HIS A 65 2.50 -6.33 -14.14
C HIS A 65 2.15 -6.11 -15.61
N SER A 66 1.28 -5.17 -15.90
CA SER A 66 0.89 -4.80 -17.26
C SER A 66 1.77 -3.66 -17.81
N PRO A 67 2.15 -3.68 -19.10
CA PRO A 67 2.82 -2.55 -19.74
C PRO A 67 1.92 -1.30 -19.83
N PHE A 68 0.62 -1.44 -19.61
CA PHE A 68 -0.36 -0.36 -19.61
C PHE A 68 -0.68 0.14 -18.19
N PHE A 69 0.02 -0.35 -17.17
CA PHE A 69 -0.15 0.13 -15.80
C PHE A 69 0.21 1.61 -15.70
N ALA A 70 -0.77 2.40 -15.30
CA ALA A 70 -0.62 3.84 -15.10
C ALA A 70 -1.32 4.20 -13.78
N PRO A 71 -0.58 4.28 -12.67
CA PRO A 71 -1.17 4.68 -11.39
C PRO A 71 -1.59 6.15 -11.44
N ASP A 72 -2.65 6.47 -10.70
CA ASP A 72 -3.02 7.86 -10.45
C ASP A 72 -1.89 8.53 -9.65
N PRO A 73 -1.11 9.45 -10.26
CA PRO A 73 0.08 9.97 -9.61
C PRO A 73 -0.26 10.81 -8.38
N GLU A 74 -1.35 11.55 -8.40
CA GLU A 74 -1.71 12.42 -7.27
C GLU A 74 -2.11 11.58 -6.06
N ALA A 75 -3.08 10.68 -6.20
CA ALA A 75 -3.57 9.86 -5.10
C ALA A 75 -2.52 8.85 -4.62
N ALA A 76 -1.86 8.15 -5.53
CA ALA A 76 -0.91 7.10 -5.18
C ALA A 76 0.37 7.66 -4.52
N LEU A 77 0.97 8.70 -5.10
CA LEU A 77 2.19 9.29 -4.57
C LEU A 77 1.94 10.00 -3.24
N LYS A 78 0.87 10.77 -3.14
CA LYS A 78 0.51 11.47 -1.92
C LYS A 78 0.29 10.50 -0.76
N THR A 79 -0.53 9.48 -0.98
CA THR A 79 -0.80 8.46 0.04
C THR A 79 0.46 7.68 0.41
N GLY A 80 1.29 7.32 -0.56
CA GLY A 80 2.55 6.62 -0.32
C GLY A 80 3.53 7.45 0.51
N VAL A 81 3.72 8.71 0.17
CA VAL A 81 4.59 9.63 0.92
C VAL A 81 4.07 9.85 2.34
N GLU A 82 2.77 10.10 2.50
CA GLU A 82 2.16 10.26 3.81
C GLU A 82 2.34 9.01 4.68
N ALA A 83 1.98 7.83 4.16
CA ALA A 83 2.08 6.58 4.91
C ALA A 83 3.52 6.25 5.31
N MET A 84 4.49 6.40 4.40
CA MET A 84 5.90 6.15 4.69
C MET A 84 6.45 7.14 5.72
N THR A 85 6.13 8.42 5.57
CA THR A 85 6.60 9.47 6.49
C THR A 85 6.04 9.27 7.89
N ILE A 86 4.74 9.03 8.02
CA ILE A 86 4.07 8.79 9.30
C ILE A 86 4.64 7.54 9.98
N GLY A 87 4.80 6.45 9.21
CA GLY A 87 5.39 5.21 9.72
C GLY A 87 6.81 5.40 10.23
N ALA A 88 7.66 6.09 9.47
CA ALA A 88 9.03 6.38 9.89
C ALA A 88 9.08 7.27 11.13
N MET A 89 8.27 8.32 11.19
CA MET A 89 8.19 9.20 12.35
C MET A 89 7.72 8.48 13.60
N ASP A 90 6.73 7.60 13.47
CA ASP A 90 6.22 6.80 14.60
C ASP A 90 7.30 5.84 15.14
N LEU A 91 8.03 5.16 14.25
CA LEU A 91 9.09 4.23 14.63
C LEU A 91 10.32 4.93 15.23
N LEU A 92 10.65 6.12 14.76
CA LEU A 92 11.82 6.89 15.20
C LEU A 92 11.52 7.82 16.38
N SER A 93 10.27 7.96 16.78
CA SER A 93 9.87 8.77 17.92
C SER A 93 10.42 8.20 19.23
N PRO A 94 10.85 9.02 20.18
CA PRO A 94 11.22 8.56 21.52
C PRO A 94 10.08 7.81 22.19
N LYS A 95 10.40 6.69 22.81
CA LYS A 95 9.43 5.86 23.56
C LYS A 95 9.40 6.28 25.03
#